data_5c4c79e012c834805a4fa1bf69352f08
#
_entry.id   5c4c79e012c834805a4fa1bf69352f08
#
_cell.length_a   1.000
_cell.length_b   1.000
_cell.length_c   1.000
_cell.angle_alpha   90.00
_cell.angle_beta   90.00
_cell.angle_gamma   90.00
#
_symmetry.space_group_name_H-M   'P 1'
#
loop_
_entity.id
_entity.type
_entity.pdbx_description
1 polymer ?
#
loop_
_entity_poly.entity_id
_entity_poly.type
_entity_poly.pdbx_seq_one_letter_code
_entity_poly.pdbx_strand_id
1 'polypeptide(L)'
;MAVAGGVIAGVGSYRGRTELDCTDKFLCPGFIDAHIHIESSLAAPFEFARAATRSGTTTIVADPHEIVNVCGAQMQRKTCR
;
A
#
# COMPACT_ATOMS: atom_id res chain seq x y z
N MET A 1 17.62 -9.85 7.44
CA MET A 1 17.44 -9.13 6.15
C MET A 1 17.92 -7.69 6.33
N ALA A 2 18.63 -7.16 5.35
CA ALA A 2 19.06 -5.76 5.33
C ALA A 2 18.37 -4.99 4.22
N VAL A 3 18.00 -3.73 4.52
CA VAL A 3 17.40 -2.80 3.57
C VAL A 3 18.25 -1.53 3.52
N ALA A 4 18.59 -1.07 2.34
CA ALA A 4 19.33 0.16 2.10
C ALA A 4 18.83 0.87 0.85
N GLY A 5 18.62 2.18 0.92
CA GLY A 5 18.12 2.96 -0.22
C GLY A 5 16.77 2.51 -0.77
N GLY A 6 15.89 1.96 0.09
CA GLY A 6 14.58 1.48 -0.31
C GLY A 6 14.54 0.11 -0.99
N VAL A 7 15.68 -0.59 -1.06
CA VAL A 7 15.78 -1.93 -1.66
C VAL A 7 16.31 -2.95 -0.66
N ILE A 8 15.97 -4.22 -0.87
CA ILE A 8 16.54 -5.31 -0.09
C ILE A 8 17.99 -5.49 -0.53
N ALA A 9 18.94 -5.20 0.38
CA ALA A 9 20.36 -5.35 0.13
C ALA A 9 20.84 -6.81 0.29
N GLY A 10 20.15 -7.59 1.13
CA GLY A 10 20.46 -9.01 1.29
C GLY A 10 19.72 -9.66 2.44
N VAL A 11 19.78 -10.99 2.45
CA VAL A 11 19.24 -11.85 3.51
C VAL A 11 20.40 -12.55 4.20
N GLY A 12 20.48 -12.44 5.51
CA GLY A 12 21.57 -13.00 6.33
C GLY A 12 21.78 -12.19 7.59
N SER A 13 22.96 -12.33 8.20
CA SER A 13 23.35 -11.56 9.38
C SER A 13 23.98 -10.25 8.95
N TYR A 14 23.30 -9.17 9.25
CA TYR A 14 23.74 -7.80 8.98
C TYR A 14 23.63 -6.96 10.24
N ARG A 15 24.40 -5.89 10.28
CA ARG A 15 24.26 -4.81 11.25
C ARG A 15 23.76 -3.57 10.55
N GLY A 16 22.80 -2.87 11.14
CA GLY A 16 22.22 -1.67 10.59
C GLY A 16 22.21 -0.50 11.58
N ARG A 17 21.93 0.70 11.07
CA ARG A 17 21.72 1.89 11.90
C ARG A 17 20.47 1.73 12.77
N THR A 18 19.45 1.11 12.22
CA THR A 18 18.19 0.75 12.90
C THR A 18 18.00 -0.74 12.77
N GLU A 19 17.74 -1.41 13.85
CA GLU A 19 17.48 -2.84 13.87
C GLU A 19 16.07 -3.08 14.42
N LEU A 20 15.32 -3.94 13.75
CA LEU A 20 14.00 -4.37 14.16
C LEU A 20 14.05 -5.84 14.49
N ASP A 21 13.75 -6.19 15.74
CA ASP A 21 13.64 -7.57 16.16
C ASP A 21 12.35 -8.20 15.64
N CYS A 22 12.48 -9.17 14.75
CA CYS A 22 11.40 -9.96 14.19
C CYS A 22 11.48 -11.42 14.60
N THR A 23 12.08 -11.72 15.78
CA THR A 23 12.12 -13.07 16.31
C THR A 23 10.70 -13.65 16.41
N ASP A 24 10.54 -14.89 16.00
CA ASP A 24 9.26 -15.61 15.93
C ASP A 24 8.18 -14.98 15.05
N LYS A 25 8.59 -14.11 14.10
CA LYS A 25 7.70 -13.49 13.13
C LYS A 25 8.08 -13.84 11.72
N PHE A 26 7.08 -13.82 10.84
CA PHE A 26 7.31 -13.92 9.40
C PHE A 26 7.42 -12.53 8.80
N LEU A 27 8.42 -12.36 7.95
CA LEU A 27 8.59 -11.16 7.14
C LEU A 27 8.15 -11.49 5.72
N CYS A 28 7.14 -10.80 5.22
CA CYS A 28 6.61 -10.99 3.89
C CYS A 28 6.47 -9.64 3.17
N PRO A 29 6.40 -9.64 1.83
CA PRO A 29 6.00 -8.46 1.08
C PRO A 29 4.63 -7.95 1.54
N GLY A 30 4.37 -6.65 1.37
CA GLY A 30 3.05 -6.09 1.59
C GLY A 30 2.01 -6.77 0.69
N PHE A 31 0.80 -6.93 1.20
CA PHE A 31 -0.29 -7.56 0.46
C PHE A 31 -0.76 -6.70 -0.71
N ILE A 32 -1.24 -7.38 -1.74
CA ILE A 32 -1.87 -6.76 -2.91
C ILE A 32 -3.35 -7.11 -2.85
N ASP A 33 -4.20 -6.08 -2.75
CA ASP A 33 -5.64 -6.25 -2.95
C ASP A 33 -5.93 -6.15 -4.45
N ALA A 34 -6.32 -7.27 -5.03
CA ALA A 34 -6.47 -7.38 -6.48
C ALA A 34 -7.79 -6.79 -7.01
N HIS A 35 -8.71 -6.39 -6.14
CA HIS A 35 -9.98 -5.78 -6.55
C HIS A 35 -10.63 -5.03 -5.40
N ILE A 36 -10.72 -3.71 -5.51
CA ILE A 36 -11.36 -2.85 -4.51
C ILE A 36 -12.06 -1.66 -5.18
N HIS A 37 -13.17 -1.25 -4.60
CA HIS A 37 -13.86 0.01 -4.89
C HIS A 37 -13.67 0.94 -3.70
N ILE A 38 -12.77 1.92 -3.81
CA ILE A 38 -12.44 2.84 -2.71
C ILE A 38 -13.68 3.63 -2.30
N GLU A 39 -14.51 4.00 -3.25
CA GLU A 39 -15.75 4.77 -3.06
C GLU A 39 -16.72 4.06 -2.11
N SER A 40 -16.81 2.74 -2.21
CA SER A 40 -17.69 1.94 -1.34
C SER A 40 -17.27 1.98 0.13
N SER A 41 -16.03 2.40 0.42
CA SER A 41 -15.55 2.60 1.79
C SER A 41 -16.06 3.91 2.43
N LEU A 42 -16.64 4.82 1.64
CA LEU A 42 -17.03 6.16 2.02
C LEU A 42 -15.86 7.02 2.56
N ALA A 43 -14.64 6.59 2.35
CA ALA A 43 -13.43 7.28 2.75
C ALA A 43 -12.77 8.00 1.57
N ALA A 44 -12.11 9.13 1.84
CA ALA A 44 -11.23 9.72 0.85
C ALA A 44 -10.06 8.77 0.55
N PRO A 45 -9.51 8.76 -0.68
CA PRO A 45 -8.44 7.83 -1.07
C PRO A 45 -7.24 7.81 -0.12
N PHE A 46 -6.86 8.97 0.43
CA PHE A 46 -5.77 9.07 1.39
C PHE A 46 -6.09 8.35 2.72
N GLU A 47 -7.30 8.51 3.25
CA GLU A 47 -7.72 7.84 4.48
C GLU A 47 -7.87 6.34 4.28
N PHE A 48 -8.39 5.92 3.11
CA PHE A 48 -8.43 4.53 2.73
C PHE A 48 -7.01 3.92 2.69
N ALA A 49 -6.06 4.57 2.01
CA ALA A 49 -4.68 4.12 1.92
C ALA A 49 -4.03 3.99 3.30
N ARG A 50 -4.30 4.93 4.20
CA ARG A 50 -3.81 4.90 5.58
C ARG A 50 -4.35 3.70 6.37
N ALA A 51 -5.62 3.37 6.19
CA ALA A 51 -6.24 2.21 6.82
C ALA A 51 -5.71 0.89 6.24
N ALA A 52 -5.64 0.79 4.91
CA ALA A 52 -5.15 -0.40 4.21
C ALA A 52 -3.70 -0.74 4.58
N THR A 53 -2.82 0.26 4.63
CA THR A 53 -1.40 0.06 5.00
C THR A 53 -1.24 -0.47 6.43
N ARG A 54 -2.09 -0.05 7.36
CA ARG A 54 -2.09 -0.57 8.74
C ARG A 54 -2.43 -2.06 8.80
N SER A 55 -3.20 -2.54 7.84
CA SER A 55 -3.57 -3.97 7.71
C SER A 55 -2.59 -4.76 6.85
N GLY A 56 -1.50 -4.13 6.40
CA GLY A 56 -0.45 -4.78 5.61
C GLY A 56 -0.66 -4.73 4.09
N THR A 57 -1.75 -4.13 3.61
CA THR A 57 -1.98 -3.94 2.17
C THR A 57 -1.21 -2.72 1.68
N THR A 58 -0.28 -2.92 0.74
CA THR A 58 0.59 -1.87 0.20
C THR A 58 0.30 -1.54 -1.27
N THR A 59 -0.50 -2.36 -1.93
CA THR A 59 -0.88 -2.18 -3.32
C THR A 59 -2.34 -2.55 -3.49
N ILE A 60 -3.06 -1.79 -4.29
CA ILE A 60 -4.46 -2.07 -4.63
C ILE A 60 -4.67 -1.96 -6.14
N VAL A 61 -5.58 -2.76 -6.66
CA VAL A 61 -6.15 -2.62 -8.00
C VAL A 61 -7.57 -2.08 -7.83
N ALA A 62 -7.74 -0.79 -8.07
CA ALA A 62 -9.02 -0.11 -7.89
C ALA A 62 -9.67 0.19 -9.23
N ASP A 63 -10.99 0.01 -9.29
CA ASP A 63 -11.83 0.45 -10.39
C ASP A 63 -12.74 1.62 -9.90
N PRO A 64 -12.37 2.87 -10.18
CA PRO A 64 -13.05 4.07 -9.67
C PRO A 64 -14.28 4.44 -10.53
N HIS A 65 -15.04 3.49 -11.03
CA HIS A 65 -16.15 3.77 -11.95
C HIS A 65 -17.29 4.55 -11.30
N GLU A 66 -17.50 4.43 -10.00
CA GLU A 66 -18.53 5.19 -9.28
C GLU A 66 -18.19 6.68 -9.27
N ILE A 67 -16.93 7.05 -8.99
CA ILE A 67 -16.47 8.44 -9.07
C ILE A 67 -16.54 8.96 -10.51
N VAL A 68 -16.14 8.13 -11.48
CA VAL A 68 -16.16 8.49 -12.90
C VAL A 68 -17.59 8.76 -13.38
N ASN A 69 -18.56 7.96 -12.96
CA ASN A 69 -19.96 8.15 -13.31
C ASN A 69 -20.54 9.47 -12.79
N VAL A 70 -20.09 9.90 -11.61
CA VAL A 70 -20.59 11.14 -10.98
C VAL A 70 -19.81 12.38 -11.44
N CYS A 71 -18.49 12.29 -11.52
CA CYS A 71 -17.59 13.44 -11.72
C CYS A 71 -16.99 13.53 -13.12
N GLY A 72 -17.21 12.51 -13.97
CA GLY A 72 -16.64 12.40 -15.31
C GLY A 72 -15.17 11.95 -15.30
N ALA A 73 -14.71 11.41 -16.42
CA ALA A 73 -13.39 10.80 -16.58
C ALA A 73 -12.18 11.75 -16.33
N GLN A 74 -12.39 13.06 -16.38
CA GLN A 74 -11.31 14.03 -16.12
C GLN A 74 -10.89 14.10 -14.65
N MET A 75 -11.79 13.74 -13.73
CA MET A 75 -11.51 13.74 -12.29
C MET A 75 -10.54 12.60 -11.91
N GLN A 76 -10.63 11.46 -12.57
CA GLN A 76 -9.74 10.31 -12.33
C GLN A 76 -8.26 10.67 -12.50
N ARG A 77 -7.90 11.51 -13.49
CA ARG A 77 -6.52 11.93 -13.74
C ARG A 77 -5.93 12.83 -12.65
N LYS A 78 -6.78 13.47 -11.82
CA LYS A 78 -6.35 14.37 -10.74
C LYS A 78 -6.21 13.64 -9.40
N THR A 79 -6.95 12.54 -9.22
CA THR A 79 -7.01 11.81 -7.95
C THR A 79 -5.90 10.75 -7.84
N CYS A 80 -5.33 10.32 -8.97
CA CYS A 80 -4.27 9.30 -9.04
C CYS A 80 -2.84 9.86 -9.17
N ARG A 81 -2.60 11.10 -8.77
CA ARG A 81 -1.26 11.70 -8.74
C ARG A 81 -0.79 11.99 -7.33
#